data_077684d8be171315110e51cd5fa1ad7e
#
_entry.id   077684d8be171315110e51cd5fa1ad7e
#
_cell.length_a   1.000
_cell.length_b   1.000
_cell.length_c   1.000
_cell.angle_alpha   90.00
_cell.angle_beta   90.00
_cell.angle_gamma   90.00
#
_symmetry.space_group_name_H-M   'P 1'
#
loop_
_entity.id
_entity.type
_entity.pdbx_description
1 polymer ?
#
loop_
_entity_poly.entity_id
_entity_poly.type
_entity_poly.pdbx_seq_one_letter_code
_entity_poly.pdbx_strand_id
1 'polypeptide(L)'
;MKAFAELYSRLDATTSSNAKLSAMRDYFASVPAEDAAWAVYFLAGGRPRQLVPTRLLREQAMTLGDLPEWLFEESYQAVGDLAETLSLLLPEAVHSSDQGLAVWLEEKLLPLRGLPPEELAERLPTFWAQLDRISLMVCIKLITGSFRVGVSKLLVTRALAALADIDSKRVAQRLVGYTDLSNRPTAEGFQKLIAPESEDEHAQRGGQPYPFFLAHALQQPVDQFENLLGPVDNWQVEWKWDGIRAQLVKRDGRLWIWSRGEELVTDRFPELHSLVQNLPDGTVIDGEIVVWKAPEPAAPEGKAFELKDQATEQAAPSVQPFALLQQRIGRKTLGKKILEEVPVVLLAYDLLEWQGHDWRSRPQQERRTQLDALIESCQSPVLLPSPVVSGSDWLDLSQQREASRSLGVEGMMLKAKDALYGVGRTKDMGVWWKWKVDPFSVDAVLIYAQRGHGRRASLYSDYTFAVWDGPPESSQRTLVPFAKAYSGLTDEEMRKVDAIVRKTTVEKFGPVSSVTPTLVFELGFEGIALSKRHKSGIAVRFPRMLRWRQDKPVAEADSLSTLQDLLG
;
A
#
# COMPACT_ATOMS: atom_id res chain seq x y z
N MET A 1 22.94 20.20 -0.13
CA MET A 1 22.56 19.13 -1.06
C MET A 1 23.35 17.84 -0.83
N LYS A 2 24.68 17.88 -0.70
CA LYS A 2 25.57 16.71 -0.56
C LYS A 2 25.18 15.77 0.59
N ALA A 3 24.99 16.28 1.79
CA ALA A 3 24.59 15.46 2.95
C ALA A 3 23.25 14.69 2.71
N PHE A 4 22.29 15.31 2.01
CA PHE A 4 21.04 14.65 1.66
C PHE A 4 21.21 13.57 0.58
N ALA A 5 22.12 13.78 -0.38
CA ALA A 5 22.49 12.78 -1.36
C ALA A 5 23.22 11.57 -0.74
N GLU A 6 24.09 11.83 0.25
CA GLU A 6 24.72 10.76 1.05
C GLU A 6 23.68 9.96 1.85
N LEU A 7 22.69 10.64 2.48
CA LEU A 7 21.57 9.97 3.13
C LEU A 7 20.80 9.10 2.11
N TYR A 8 20.47 9.65 0.93
CA TYR A 8 19.80 8.89 -0.13
C TYR A 8 20.56 7.59 -0.44
N SER A 9 21.87 7.68 -0.65
CA SER A 9 22.71 6.52 -0.96
C SER A 9 22.71 5.49 0.17
N ARG A 10 22.78 5.91 1.42
CA ARG A 10 22.69 5.01 2.59
C ARG A 10 21.33 4.31 2.67
N LEU A 11 20.25 5.02 2.37
CA LEU A 11 18.90 4.48 2.40
C LEU A 11 18.64 3.50 1.25
N ASP A 12 19.17 3.78 0.07
CA ASP A 12 19.03 2.95 -1.13
C ASP A 12 19.87 1.67 -1.04
N ALA A 13 21.03 1.74 -0.40
CA ALA A 13 21.97 0.62 -0.24
C ALA A 13 21.47 -0.52 0.66
N THR A 14 20.41 -0.32 1.44
CA THR A 14 19.92 -1.31 2.41
C THR A 14 18.42 -1.55 2.35
N THR A 15 18.00 -2.79 2.64
CA THR A 15 16.58 -3.15 2.88
C THR A 15 16.25 -3.22 4.38
N SER A 16 17.25 -3.13 5.26
CA SER A 16 17.07 -3.18 6.71
C SER A 16 16.40 -1.91 7.24
N SER A 17 15.23 -2.05 7.84
CA SER A 17 14.52 -0.93 8.48
C SER A 17 15.33 -0.28 9.60
N ASN A 18 16.06 -1.06 10.38
CA ASN A 18 16.90 -0.53 11.45
C ASN A 18 18.10 0.29 10.91
N ALA A 19 18.74 -0.19 9.84
CA ALA A 19 19.82 0.56 9.18
C ALA A 19 19.30 1.87 8.58
N LYS A 20 18.12 1.87 7.96
CA LYS A 20 17.46 3.07 7.44
C LYS A 20 17.11 4.05 8.56
N LEU A 21 16.56 3.55 9.67
CA LEU A 21 16.23 4.36 10.84
C LEU A 21 17.48 5.06 11.39
N SER A 22 18.58 4.32 11.59
CA SER A 22 19.85 4.89 12.06
C SER A 22 20.37 5.95 11.10
N ALA A 23 20.37 5.69 9.78
CA ALA A 23 20.83 6.65 8.78
C ALA A 23 20.03 7.96 8.81
N MET A 24 18.71 7.89 8.94
CA MET A 24 17.86 9.09 9.06
C MET A 24 18.09 9.84 10.36
N ARG A 25 18.18 9.13 11.49
CA ARG A 25 18.45 9.74 12.79
C ARG A 25 19.79 10.48 12.79
N ASP A 26 20.85 9.86 12.28
CA ASP A 26 22.19 10.47 12.19
C ASP A 26 22.17 11.74 11.33
N TYR A 27 21.45 11.69 10.19
CA TYR A 27 21.27 12.84 9.32
C TYR A 27 20.54 13.98 10.03
N PHE A 28 19.36 13.73 10.61
CA PHE A 28 18.58 14.76 11.30
C PHE A 28 19.31 15.38 12.50
N ALA A 29 20.21 14.64 13.15
CA ALA A 29 21.05 15.14 14.23
C ALA A 29 22.20 16.02 13.77
N SER A 30 22.64 15.88 12.51
CA SER A 30 23.89 16.50 12.02
C SER A 30 23.68 17.71 11.10
N VAL A 31 22.49 17.91 10.55
CA VAL A 31 22.20 18.98 9.59
C VAL A 31 21.44 20.15 10.23
N PRO A 32 21.47 21.35 9.62
CA PRO A 32 20.62 22.46 10.03
C PRO A 32 19.13 22.10 10.00
N ALA A 33 18.35 22.74 10.87
CA ALA A 33 16.91 22.44 11.01
C ALA A 33 16.12 22.67 9.72
N GLU A 34 16.53 23.64 8.89
CA GLU A 34 15.94 23.92 7.57
C GLU A 34 16.15 22.75 6.61
N ASP A 35 17.35 22.18 6.58
CA ASP A 35 17.68 21.01 5.76
C ASP A 35 16.92 19.78 6.24
N ALA A 36 16.85 19.57 7.56
CA ALA A 36 16.08 18.50 8.16
C ALA A 36 14.59 18.62 7.84
N ALA A 37 14.03 19.83 7.87
CA ALA A 37 12.64 20.10 7.54
C ALA A 37 12.28 19.62 6.12
N TRP A 38 13.08 20.00 5.13
CA TRP A 38 12.89 19.56 3.75
C TRP A 38 13.13 18.07 3.56
N ALA A 39 14.11 17.49 4.23
CA ALA A 39 14.36 16.05 4.18
C ALA A 39 13.16 15.26 4.75
N VAL A 40 12.59 15.66 5.88
CA VAL A 40 11.35 15.09 6.43
C VAL A 40 10.22 15.17 5.41
N TYR A 41 10.03 16.33 4.78
CA TYR A 41 8.99 16.52 3.77
C TYR A 41 9.08 15.47 2.65
N PHE A 42 10.26 15.29 2.05
CA PHE A 42 10.44 14.33 0.95
C PHE A 42 10.36 12.87 1.40
N LEU A 43 11.02 12.54 2.51
CA LEU A 43 11.04 11.17 3.05
C LEU A 43 9.66 10.72 3.55
N ALA A 44 8.86 11.64 4.08
CA ALA A 44 7.47 11.37 4.48
C ALA A 44 6.47 11.34 3.31
N GLY A 45 6.95 11.46 2.06
CA GLY A 45 6.13 11.35 0.85
C GLY A 45 5.65 12.65 0.23
N GLY A 46 6.10 13.80 0.75
CA GLY A 46 5.85 15.10 0.15
C GLY A 46 6.46 15.20 -1.25
N ARG A 47 5.76 15.84 -2.16
CA ARG A 47 6.19 16.02 -3.54
C ARG A 47 5.78 17.41 -4.01
N PRO A 48 6.74 18.28 -4.35
CA PRO A 48 6.41 19.47 -5.07
C PRO A 48 5.81 19.08 -6.44
N ARG A 49 4.99 19.96 -7.01
CA ARG A 49 4.58 19.77 -8.40
C ARG A 49 5.85 19.76 -9.26
N GLN A 50 5.82 19.00 -10.37
CA GLN A 50 6.94 18.95 -11.32
C GLN A 50 7.44 20.37 -11.64
N LEU A 51 8.76 20.57 -11.45
CA LEU A 51 9.37 21.89 -11.60
C LEU A 51 9.84 22.12 -13.03
N VAL A 52 10.35 21.07 -13.69
CA VAL A 52 10.89 21.11 -15.05
C VAL A 52 10.31 19.96 -15.87
N PRO A 53 9.86 20.19 -17.12
CA PRO A 53 9.42 19.12 -18.00
C PRO A 53 10.56 18.11 -18.29
N THR A 54 10.24 16.82 -18.20
CA THR A 54 11.20 15.73 -18.46
C THR A 54 11.82 15.78 -19.86
N ARG A 55 11.05 16.24 -20.85
CA ARG A 55 11.53 16.42 -22.22
C ARG A 55 12.71 17.40 -22.26
N LEU A 56 12.59 18.54 -21.58
CA LEU A 56 13.65 19.54 -21.55
C LEU A 56 14.91 19.02 -20.85
N LEU A 57 14.77 18.22 -19.78
CA LEU A 57 15.91 17.60 -19.11
C LEU A 57 16.70 16.66 -20.05
N ARG A 58 15.99 15.90 -20.87
CA ARG A 58 16.60 15.02 -21.88
C ARG A 58 17.31 15.82 -22.97
N GLU A 59 16.65 16.82 -23.53
CA GLU A 59 17.22 17.70 -24.56
C GLU A 59 18.49 18.40 -24.07
N GLN A 60 18.48 18.91 -22.84
CA GLN A 60 19.64 19.54 -22.23
C GLN A 60 20.80 18.55 -22.00
N ALA A 61 20.50 17.35 -21.55
CA ALA A 61 21.53 16.34 -21.33
C ALA A 61 22.18 15.87 -22.65
N MET A 62 21.40 15.70 -23.69
CA MET A 62 21.93 15.38 -25.03
C MET A 62 22.82 16.52 -25.56
N THR A 63 22.39 17.77 -25.40
CA THR A 63 23.18 18.94 -25.84
C THR A 63 24.49 19.08 -25.06
N LEU A 64 24.46 18.95 -23.73
CA LEU A 64 25.64 19.10 -22.88
C LEU A 64 26.62 17.93 -23.00
N GLY A 65 26.11 16.73 -23.24
CA GLY A 65 26.92 15.52 -23.42
C GLY A 65 27.37 15.28 -24.85
N ASP A 66 26.97 16.14 -25.82
CA ASP A 66 27.16 15.94 -27.26
C ASP A 66 26.72 14.52 -27.70
N LEU A 67 25.51 14.12 -27.27
CA LEU A 67 25.00 12.76 -27.45
C LEU A 67 23.89 12.74 -28.51
N PRO A 68 23.96 11.84 -29.50
CA PRO A 68 22.85 11.60 -30.39
C PRO A 68 21.70 10.89 -29.66
N GLU A 69 20.47 11.15 -30.10
CA GLU A 69 19.24 10.66 -29.45
C GLU A 69 19.24 9.14 -29.27
N TRP A 70 19.69 8.38 -30.27
CA TRP A 70 19.74 6.92 -30.20
C TRP A 70 20.64 6.41 -29.05
N LEU A 71 21.78 7.08 -28.81
CA LEU A 71 22.70 6.69 -27.74
C LEU A 71 22.14 7.05 -26.37
N PHE A 72 21.45 8.18 -26.27
CA PHE A 72 20.73 8.54 -25.04
C PHE A 72 19.64 7.51 -24.71
N GLU A 73 18.82 7.09 -25.70
CA GLU A 73 17.77 6.10 -25.50
C GLU A 73 18.34 4.73 -25.11
N GLU A 74 19.41 4.26 -25.74
CA GLU A 74 20.09 3.01 -25.34
C GLU A 74 20.66 3.10 -23.92
N SER A 75 21.25 4.23 -23.56
CA SER A 75 21.77 4.45 -22.19
C SER A 75 20.62 4.45 -21.17
N TYR A 76 19.51 5.11 -21.48
CA TYR A 76 18.33 5.14 -20.62
C TYR A 76 17.70 3.74 -20.47
N GLN A 77 17.64 2.96 -21.55
CA GLN A 77 17.17 1.58 -21.50
C GLN A 77 18.10 0.67 -20.66
N ALA A 78 19.39 0.91 -20.73
CA ALA A 78 20.38 0.14 -19.97
C ALA A 78 20.30 0.40 -18.46
N VAL A 79 20.10 1.68 -18.07
CA VAL A 79 20.05 2.12 -16.68
C VAL A 79 18.65 1.97 -16.07
N GLY A 80 17.59 2.29 -16.83
CA GLY A 80 16.20 2.16 -16.40
C GLY A 80 15.66 3.25 -15.47
N ASP A 81 16.49 4.24 -15.08
CA ASP A 81 16.12 5.41 -14.25
C ASP A 81 16.63 6.69 -14.92
N LEU A 82 15.74 7.63 -15.22
CA LEU A 82 16.08 8.85 -15.93
C LEU A 82 17.10 9.71 -15.17
N ALA A 83 16.92 9.88 -13.86
CA ALA A 83 17.80 10.73 -13.04
C ALA A 83 19.21 10.12 -12.95
N GLU A 84 19.31 8.82 -12.80
CA GLU A 84 20.58 8.10 -12.82
C GLU A 84 21.24 8.19 -14.19
N THR A 85 20.50 7.96 -15.29
CA THR A 85 21.00 8.09 -16.65
C THR A 85 21.57 9.49 -16.90
N LEU A 86 20.81 10.52 -16.56
CA LEU A 86 21.25 11.91 -16.74
C LEU A 86 22.52 12.20 -15.92
N SER A 87 22.59 11.72 -14.67
CA SER A 87 23.76 11.94 -13.81
C SER A 87 25.03 11.25 -14.32
N LEU A 88 24.88 10.13 -15.07
CA LEU A 88 25.99 9.38 -15.66
C LEU A 88 26.47 10.00 -17.00
N LEU A 89 25.55 10.60 -17.77
CA LEU A 89 25.84 11.16 -19.08
C LEU A 89 26.34 12.61 -19.03
N LEU A 90 25.97 13.35 -17.98
CA LEU A 90 26.40 14.72 -17.82
C LEU A 90 27.86 14.83 -17.32
N PRO A 91 28.58 15.90 -17.70
CA PRO A 91 29.93 16.15 -17.20
C PRO A 91 29.96 16.24 -15.68
N GLU A 92 30.99 15.68 -15.07
CA GLU A 92 31.17 15.77 -13.63
C GLU A 92 31.61 17.17 -13.20
N ALA A 93 31.05 17.68 -12.09
CA ALA A 93 31.38 18.98 -11.58
C ALA A 93 32.85 19.04 -11.12
N VAL A 94 33.56 20.07 -11.51
CA VAL A 94 34.96 20.33 -11.04
C VAL A 94 34.98 20.70 -9.57
N HIS A 95 33.96 21.43 -9.11
CA HIS A 95 33.77 21.81 -7.70
C HIS A 95 32.31 21.60 -7.31
N SER A 96 32.07 20.78 -6.28
CA SER A 96 30.75 20.58 -5.73
C SER A 96 30.39 21.66 -4.71
N SER A 97 29.14 22.10 -4.74
CA SER A 97 28.61 23.09 -3.80
C SER A 97 28.40 22.48 -2.42
N ASP A 98 28.83 23.18 -1.38
CA ASP A 98 28.59 22.81 0.04
C ASP A 98 27.24 23.33 0.57
N GLN A 99 26.44 24.01 -0.25
CA GLN A 99 25.13 24.54 0.16
C GLN A 99 24.18 23.43 0.60
N GLY A 100 23.40 23.72 1.64
CA GLY A 100 22.41 22.81 2.21
C GLY A 100 21.24 22.49 1.29
N LEU A 101 20.44 21.52 1.67
CA LEU A 101 19.25 21.10 0.93
C LEU A 101 18.21 22.23 0.80
N ALA A 102 17.97 22.96 1.89
CA ALA A 102 16.99 24.04 1.93
C ALA A 102 17.35 25.17 0.95
N VAL A 103 18.61 25.61 0.93
CA VAL A 103 19.11 26.64 0.01
C VAL A 103 18.95 26.17 -1.45
N TRP A 104 19.30 24.94 -1.75
CA TRP A 104 19.11 24.38 -3.09
C TRP A 104 17.65 24.38 -3.52
N LEU A 105 16.75 23.98 -2.63
CA LEU A 105 15.32 23.95 -2.96
C LEU A 105 14.74 25.35 -3.10
N GLU A 106 14.97 26.22 -2.14
CA GLU A 106 14.28 27.50 -2.04
C GLU A 106 14.81 28.55 -3.00
N GLU A 107 16.12 28.60 -3.21
CA GLU A 107 16.74 29.63 -4.04
C GLU A 107 16.98 29.18 -5.49
N LYS A 108 17.16 27.87 -5.73
CA LYS A 108 17.51 27.37 -7.06
C LYS A 108 16.41 26.55 -7.72
N LEU A 109 15.83 25.53 -7.03
CA LEU A 109 14.94 24.57 -7.69
C LEU A 109 13.49 25.05 -7.74
N LEU A 110 12.90 25.50 -6.65
CA LEU A 110 11.52 25.98 -6.62
C LEU A 110 11.28 27.18 -7.55
N PRO A 111 12.21 28.14 -7.71
CA PRO A 111 12.08 29.24 -8.65
C PRO A 111 12.08 28.82 -10.14
N LEU A 112 12.50 27.61 -10.47
CA LEU A 112 12.44 27.10 -11.85
C LEU A 112 11.01 26.88 -12.34
N ARG A 113 10.06 26.79 -11.40
CA ARG A 113 8.68 26.49 -11.73
C ARG A 113 8.01 27.62 -12.53
N GLY A 114 7.52 27.26 -13.72
CA GLY A 114 6.80 28.19 -14.58
C GLY A 114 7.70 29.10 -15.40
N LEU A 115 9.02 28.93 -15.35
CA LEU A 115 9.93 29.62 -16.24
C LEU A 115 9.78 29.15 -17.70
N PRO A 116 10.02 30.04 -18.69
CA PRO A 116 10.09 29.67 -20.10
C PRO A 116 11.19 28.61 -20.35
N PRO A 117 11.04 27.78 -21.41
CA PRO A 117 12.04 26.76 -21.74
C PRO A 117 13.46 27.30 -21.96
N GLU A 118 13.57 28.51 -22.52
CA GLU A 118 14.85 29.17 -22.79
C GLU A 118 15.59 29.52 -21.48
N GLU A 119 14.87 30.08 -20.49
CA GLU A 119 15.46 30.38 -19.18
C GLU A 119 15.83 29.10 -18.41
N LEU A 120 15.02 28.05 -18.52
CA LEU A 120 15.34 26.75 -17.93
C LEU A 120 16.60 26.15 -18.57
N ALA A 121 16.73 26.25 -19.90
CA ALA A 121 17.88 25.76 -20.64
C ALA A 121 19.18 26.49 -20.25
N GLU A 122 19.11 27.76 -19.88
CA GLU A 122 20.25 28.53 -19.42
C GLU A 122 20.64 28.23 -17.95
N ARG A 123 19.65 28.08 -17.07
CA ARG A 123 19.90 27.90 -15.62
C ARG A 123 20.30 26.46 -15.24
N LEU A 124 19.70 25.46 -15.86
CA LEU A 124 19.94 24.06 -15.49
C LEU A 124 21.42 23.65 -15.61
N PRO A 125 22.15 23.97 -16.70
CA PRO A 125 23.57 23.65 -16.80
C PRO A 125 24.43 24.27 -15.69
N THR A 126 24.13 25.52 -15.31
CA THR A 126 24.86 26.21 -14.23
C THR A 126 24.64 25.58 -12.88
N PHE A 127 23.47 25.00 -12.64
CA PHE A 127 23.19 24.27 -11.41
C PHE A 127 23.85 22.89 -11.41
N TRP A 128 23.74 22.17 -12.51
CA TRP A 128 24.33 20.83 -12.63
C TRP A 128 25.84 20.83 -12.51
N ALA A 129 26.53 21.86 -13.03
CA ALA A 129 27.97 22.03 -12.91
C ALA A 129 28.46 22.25 -11.45
N GLN A 130 27.54 22.43 -10.48
CA GLN A 130 27.84 22.62 -9.07
C GLN A 130 27.55 21.38 -8.22
N LEU A 131 27.12 20.27 -8.81
CA LEU A 131 26.71 19.06 -8.10
C LEU A 131 27.59 17.87 -8.51
N ASP A 132 28.08 17.15 -7.49
CA ASP A 132 28.68 15.84 -7.74
C ASP A 132 27.61 14.87 -8.29
N ARG A 133 28.04 13.74 -8.82
CA ARG A 133 27.17 12.79 -9.52
C ARG A 133 25.95 12.32 -8.71
N ILE A 134 26.15 12.02 -7.43
CA ILE A 134 25.07 11.54 -6.55
C ILE A 134 24.11 12.69 -6.23
N SER A 135 24.64 13.85 -5.90
CA SER A 135 23.86 15.08 -5.64
C SER A 135 23.06 15.50 -6.87
N LEU A 136 23.61 15.35 -8.07
CA LEU A 136 22.95 15.62 -9.34
C LEU A 136 21.79 14.65 -9.59
N MET A 137 22.02 13.36 -9.38
CA MET A 137 20.95 12.35 -9.49
C MET A 137 19.80 12.65 -8.53
N VAL A 138 20.09 12.96 -7.27
CA VAL A 138 19.07 13.32 -6.28
C VAL A 138 18.34 14.60 -6.67
N CYS A 139 19.08 15.63 -7.10
CA CYS A 139 18.50 16.88 -7.60
C CYS A 139 17.50 16.64 -8.73
N ILE A 140 17.84 15.81 -9.71
CA ILE A 140 16.94 15.46 -10.83
C ILE A 140 15.71 14.70 -10.34
N LYS A 141 15.86 13.78 -9.36
CA LYS A 141 14.72 13.09 -8.73
C LYS A 141 13.77 14.06 -8.01
N LEU A 142 14.30 15.09 -7.37
CA LEU A 142 13.49 16.15 -6.72
C LEU A 142 12.75 17.00 -7.75
N ILE A 143 13.42 17.43 -8.81
CA ILE A 143 12.85 18.24 -9.91
C ILE A 143 11.70 17.51 -10.61
N THR A 144 11.87 16.22 -10.87
CA THR A 144 10.89 15.38 -11.58
C THR A 144 9.78 14.85 -10.68
N GLY A 145 9.91 14.97 -9.36
CA GLY A 145 9.01 14.36 -8.39
C GLY A 145 9.12 12.82 -8.32
N SER A 146 10.20 12.25 -8.87
CA SER A 146 10.45 10.80 -8.86
C SER A 146 11.25 10.30 -7.64
N PHE A 147 11.43 11.16 -6.64
CA PHE A 147 12.15 10.81 -5.42
C PHE A 147 11.45 9.64 -4.69
N ARG A 148 12.12 8.50 -4.65
CA ARG A 148 11.70 7.30 -3.91
C ARG A 148 12.94 6.55 -3.44
N VAL A 149 12.98 6.19 -2.16
CA VAL A 149 14.14 5.52 -1.55
C VAL A 149 13.72 4.36 -0.62
N GLY A 150 12.50 3.85 -0.83
CA GLY A 150 11.98 2.72 -0.05
C GLY A 150 11.85 3.03 1.45
N VAL A 151 11.48 4.26 1.80
CA VAL A 151 11.18 4.71 3.16
C VAL A 151 9.68 4.98 3.28
N SER A 152 9.05 4.45 4.31
CA SER A 152 7.66 4.75 4.64
C SER A 152 7.56 5.93 5.60
N LYS A 153 6.41 6.63 5.60
CA LYS A 153 6.13 7.70 6.57
C LYS A 153 6.30 7.21 8.01
N LEU A 154 5.88 5.98 8.30
CA LEU A 154 6.07 5.35 9.62
C LEU A 154 7.56 5.25 10.00
N LEU A 155 8.44 4.91 9.06
CA LEU A 155 9.87 4.81 9.35
C LEU A 155 10.50 6.18 9.63
N VAL A 156 10.07 7.24 8.92
CA VAL A 156 10.45 8.64 9.21
C VAL A 156 9.99 9.03 10.61
N THR A 157 8.73 8.75 10.95
CA THR A 157 8.15 8.99 12.26
C THR A 157 8.97 8.34 13.37
N ARG A 158 9.36 7.08 13.21
CA ARG A 158 10.21 6.35 14.16
C ARG A 158 11.61 6.94 14.27
N ALA A 159 12.18 7.42 13.17
CA ALA A 159 13.52 8.05 13.20
C ALA A 159 13.50 9.38 13.97
N LEU A 160 12.46 10.20 13.76
CA LEU A 160 12.27 11.45 14.51
C LEU A 160 11.99 11.20 16.00
N ALA A 161 11.18 10.21 16.31
CA ALA A 161 10.87 9.79 17.67
C ALA A 161 12.13 9.32 18.42
N ALA A 162 12.94 8.49 17.75
CA ALA A 162 14.23 8.03 18.30
C ALA A 162 15.28 9.14 18.42
N LEU A 163 15.23 10.19 17.60
CA LEU A 163 16.08 11.37 17.72
C LEU A 163 15.73 12.19 18.96
N ALA A 164 14.45 12.35 19.22
CA ALA A 164 13.93 13.24 20.27
C ALA A 164 13.61 12.52 21.59
N ASP A 165 13.71 11.19 21.62
CA ASP A 165 13.33 10.33 22.75
C ASP A 165 11.86 10.54 23.19
N ILE A 166 10.93 10.58 22.21
CA ILE A 166 9.50 10.73 22.42
C ILE A 166 8.71 9.61 21.76
N ASP A 167 7.41 9.47 22.10
CA ASP A 167 6.56 8.46 21.48
C ASP A 167 6.36 8.72 19.98
N SER A 168 6.58 7.69 19.17
CA SER A 168 6.40 7.76 17.71
C SER A 168 4.98 8.16 17.29
N LYS A 169 3.97 7.84 18.08
CA LYS A 169 2.59 8.24 17.84
C LYS A 169 2.38 9.75 18.03
N ARG A 170 3.12 10.35 18.95
CA ARG A 170 3.13 11.80 19.13
C ARG A 170 3.73 12.50 17.90
N VAL A 171 4.85 11.99 17.40
CA VAL A 171 5.45 12.49 16.16
C VAL A 171 4.50 12.30 14.98
N ALA A 172 3.80 11.16 14.90
CA ALA A 172 2.80 10.93 13.85
C ALA A 172 1.67 11.96 13.85
N GLN A 173 1.18 12.37 15.03
CA GLN A 173 0.19 13.44 15.18
C GLN A 173 0.73 14.80 14.71
N ARG A 174 1.94 15.15 15.13
CA ARG A 174 2.61 16.41 14.76
C ARG A 174 2.94 16.48 13.27
N LEU A 175 3.09 15.30 12.61
CA LEU A 175 3.40 15.18 11.18
C LEU A 175 2.16 15.33 10.28
N VAL A 176 0.97 15.46 10.85
CA VAL A 176 -0.27 15.70 10.09
C VAL A 176 -0.19 17.02 9.35
N GLY A 177 -0.52 17.02 8.04
CA GLY A 177 -0.47 18.20 7.20
C GLY A 177 0.95 18.68 6.83
N TYR A 178 2.01 18.09 7.38
CA TYR A 178 3.38 18.52 7.12
C TYR A 178 3.80 18.39 5.65
N THR A 179 3.26 17.40 4.94
CA THR A 179 3.54 17.14 3.52
C THR A 179 2.52 17.77 2.57
N ASP A 180 1.59 18.59 3.07
CA ASP A 180 0.60 19.24 2.22
C ASP A 180 1.27 20.29 1.32
N LEU A 181 0.80 20.37 0.08
CA LEU A 181 1.36 21.28 -0.92
C LEU A 181 1.26 22.77 -0.54
N SER A 182 0.36 23.13 0.36
CA SER A 182 0.17 24.48 0.89
C SER A 182 1.15 24.81 2.02
N ASN A 183 1.75 23.81 2.65
CA ASN A 183 2.68 23.99 3.76
C ASN A 183 4.12 23.93 3.25
N ARG A 184 4.87 25.02 3.48
CA ARG A 184 6.31 25.04 3.22
C ARG A 184 7.01 24.50 4.46
N PRO A 185 7.92 23.53 4.34
CA PRO A 185 8.73 23.06 5.45
C PRO A 185 9.58 24.20 6.01
N THR A 186 9.62 24.33 7.33
CA THR A 186 10.40 25.37 8.03
C THR A 186 11.19 24.75 9.18
N ALA A 187 12.28 25.42 9.58
CA ALA A 187 13.04 25.03 10.76
C ALA A 187 12.15 24.94 12.01
N GLU A 188 11.28 25.91 12.23
CA GLU A 188 10.33 25.90 13.34
C GLU A 188 9.38 24.70 13.28
N GLY A 189 8.89 24.36 12.07
CA GLY A 189 8.07 23.17 11.85
C GLY A 189 8.80 21.88 12.22
N PHE A 190 10.08 21.76 11.85
CA PHE A 190 10.90 20.62 12.24
C PHE A 190 11.14 20.57 13.75
N GLN A 191 11.45 21.70 14.39
CA GLN A 191 11.64 21.76 15.84
C GLN A 191 10.36 21.36 16.60
N LYS A 192 9.19 21.73 16.11
CA LYS A 192 7.91 21.28 16.68
C LYS A 192 7.72 19.78 16.59
N LEU A 193 8.20 19.13 15.51
CA LEU A 193 8.10 17.67 15.37
C LEU A 193 8.87 16.92 16.45
N ILE A 194 10.06 17.44 16.82
CA ILE A 194 11.00 16.82 17.76
C ILE A 194 11.00 17.47 19.15
N ALA A 195 10.12 18.42 19.42
CA ALA A 195 10.03 19.05 20.72
C ALA A 195 9.72 17.99 21.81
N PRO A 196 10.30 18.11 23.01
CA PRO A 196 9.92 17.28 24.15
C PRO A 196 8.40 17.30 24.37
N GLU A 197 7.85 16.22 24.90
CA GLU A 197 6.43 16.24 25.32
C GLU A 197 6.26 17.16 26.51
N SER A 198 5.24 18.04 26.47
CA SER A 198 4.86 18.83 27.63
C SER A 198 4.22 17.93 28.70
N GLU A 199 4.20 18.36 29.96
CA GLU A 199 3.53 17.64 31.04
C GLU A 199 2.03 17.42 30.72
N ASP A 200 1.38 18.40 30.12
CA ASP A 200 -0.02 18.30 29.66
C ASP A 200 -0.18 17.28 28.53
N GLU A 201 0.75 17.24 27.56
CA GLU A 201 0.75 16.24 26.48
C GLU A 201 1.04 14.83 27.01
N HIS A 202 1.89 14.70 28.03
CA HIS A 202 2.24 13.41 28.63
C HIS A 202 1.08 12.86 29.49
N ALA A 203 0.41 13.72 30.25
CA ALA A 203 -0.76 13.38 31.06
C ALA A 203 -1.98 13.02 30.20
N GLN A 204 -2.14 13.67 29.06
CA GLN A 204 -3.20 13.39 28.09
C GLN A 204 -2.74 12.34 27.10
N ARG A 205 -3.33 11.13 27.14
CA ARG A 205 -3.12 10.12 26.07
C ARG A 205 -3.49 10.70 24.69
N GLY A 206 -4.20 11.81 24.65
CA GLY A 206 -4.64 12.48 23.44
C GLY A 206 -5.35 11.53 22.49
N GLY A 207 -5.30 11.79 21.21
CA GLY A 207 -5.90 10.94 20.18
C GLY A 207 -5.05 9.71 19.78
N GLN A 208 -4.11 9.23 20.59
CA GLN A 208 -3.24 8.11 20.23
C GLN A 208 -3.98 6.77 20.25
N PRO A 209 -3.72 5.89 19.23
CA PRO A 209 -4.24 4.53 19.23
C PRO A 209 -3.43 3.64 20.17
N TYR A 210 -3.97 2.47 20.47
CA TYR A 210 -3.19 1.37 21.04
C TYR A 210 -2.40 0.64 19.94
N PRO A 211 -1.28 -0.02 20.28
CA PRO A 211 -0.61 -0.93 19.33
C PRO A 211 -1.57 -2.02 18.86
N PHE A 212 -1.57 -2.29 17.55
CA PHE A 212 -2.47 -3.30 16.98
C PHE A 212 -2.05 -4.72 17.32
N PHE A 213 -3.00 -5.55 17.74
CA PHE A 213 -2.81 -6.99 17.88
C PHE A 213 -2.96 -7.67 16.51
N LEU A 214 -2.02 -8.56 16.15
CA LEU A 214 -1.95 -9.15 14.82
C LEU A 214 -2.17 -10.67 14.87
N ALA A 215 -3.09 -11.16 14.04
CA ALA A 215 -3.40 -12.57 13.91
C ALA A 215 -2.29 -13.36 13.22
N HIS A 216 -2.11 -14.62 13.66
CA HIS A 216 -1.30 -15.62 12.96
C HIS A 216 -2.05 -16.22 11.77
N ALA A 217 -1.31 -16.70 10.76
CA ALA A 217 -1.93 -17.46 9.67
C ALA A 217 -2.24 -18.89 10.13
N LEU A 218 -3.45 -19.34 9.89
CA LEU A 218 -3.86 -20.72 10.08
C LEU A 218 -3.84 -21.42 8.72
N GLN A 219 -2.90 -22.36 8.57
CA GLN A 219 -2.63 -23.03 7.28
C GLN A 219 -2.77 -24.56 7.37
N GLN A 220 -3.02 -25.08 8.57
CA GLN A 220 -3.23 -26.51 8.80
C GLN A 220 -4.55 -26.97 8.16
N PRO A 221 -4.66 -28.23 7.74
CA PRO A 221 -5.91 -28.83 7.33
C PRO A 221 -6.94 -28.84 8.47
N VAL A 222 -8.23 -28.73 8.12
CA VAL A 222 -9.33 -28.60 9.10
C VAL A 222 -9.47 -29.78 10.03
N ASP A 223 -9.11 -30.99 9.60
CA ASP A 223 -9.10 -32.22 10.41
C ASP A 223 -8.13 -32.17 11.60
N GLN A 224 -7.16 -31.25 11.58
CA GLN A 224 -6.22 -31.04 12.68
C GLN A 224 -6.67 -29.95 13.66
N PHE A 225 -7.75 -29.22 13.37
CA PHE A 225 -8.15 -28.05 14.17
C PHE A 225 -8.59 -28.43 15.59
N GLU A 226 -9.32 -29.54 15.76
CA GLU A 226 -9.73 -30.00 17.10
C GLU A 226 -8.51 -30.24 18.00
N ASN A 227 -7.46 -30.84 17.45
CA ASN A 227 -6.22 -31.11 18.20
C ASN A 227 -5.40 -29.83 18.43
N LEU A 228 -5.42 -28.87 17.50
CA LEU A 228 -4.60 -27.67 17.56
C LEU A 228 -5.26 -26.54 18.35
N LEU A 229 -6.56 -26.37 18.19
CA LEU A 229 -7.33 -25.24 18.69
C LEU A 229 -8.29 -25.63 19.82
N GLY A 230 -8.56 -26.92 19.99
CA GLY A 230 -9.61 -27.43 20.85
C GLY A 230 -11.02 -27.19 20.30
N PRO A 231 -12.06 -27.30 21.13
CA PRO A 231 -13.43 -27.18 20.70
C PRO A 231 -13.76 -25.78 20.16
N VAL A 232 -14.63 -25.74 19.15
CA VAL A 232 -15.06 -24.51 18.47
C VAL A 232 -15.68 -23.50 19.44
N ASP A 233 -16.30 -23.97 20.51
CA ASP A 233 -16.94 -23.15 21.54
C ASP A 233 -15.97 -22.22 22.29
N ASN A 234 -14.68 -22.53 22.28
CA ASN A 234 -13.66 -21.67 22.88
C ASN A 234 -13.31 -20.46 22.00
N TRP A 235 -13.86 -20.37 20.81
CA TRP A 235 -13.51 -19.36 19.81
C TRP A 235 -14.69 -18.48 19.45
N GLN A 236 -14.42 -17.20 19.31
CA GLN A 236 -15.27 -16.25 18.61
C GLN A 236 -14.82 -16.23 17.16
N VAL A 237 -15.71 -16.64 16.25
CA VAL A 237 -15.45 -16.69 14.82
C VAL A 237 -16.16 -15.52 14.14
N GLU A 238 -15.46 -14.79 13.31
CA GLU A 238 -15.97 -13.65 12.55
C GLU A 238 -15.50 -13.74 11.10
N TRP A 239 -16.21 -13.06 10.18
CA TRP A 239 -15.71 -12.90 8.84
C TRP A 239 -14.43 -12.06 8.82
N LYS A 240 -13.47 -12.45 8.00
CA LYS A 240 -12.30 -11.63 7.73
C LYS A 240 -12.64 -10.64 6.62
N TRP A 241 -13.06 -9.47 7.04
CA TRP A 241 -13.44 -8.39 6.14
C TRP A 241 -12.27 -7.93 5.26
N ASP A 242 -12.59 -7.53 4.04
CA ASP A 242 -11.64 -6.91 3.11
C ASP A 242 -11.86 -5.40 3.09
N GLY A 243 -11.18 -4.69 3.96
CA GLY A 243 -11.33 -3.26 4.19
C GLY A 243 -10.06 -2.59 4.66
N ILE A 244 -10.21 -1.56 5.47
CA ILE A 244 -9.13 -0.88 6.16
C ILE A 244 -9.31 -1.07 7.65
N ARG A 245 -8.46 -1.89 8.25
CA ARG A 245 -8.43 -2.02 9.70
C ARG A 245 -8.05 -0.69 10.34
N ALA A 246 -8.86 -0.24 11.27
CA ALA A 246 -8.67 1.03 11.95
C ALA A 246 -9.04 0.95 13.44
N GLN A 247 -8.36 1.76 14.24
CA GLN A 247 -8.80 2.12 15.58
C GLN A 247 -9.47 3.49 15.56
N LEU A 248 -10.71 3.54 16.04
CA LEU A 248 -11.44 4.75 16.28
C LEU A 248 -11.23 5.14 17.74
N VAL A 249 -10.66 6.31 17.97
CA VAL A 249 -10.32 6.84 19.28
C VAL A 249 -11.19 8.07 19.56
N LYS A 250 -12.01 8.02 20.61
CA LYS A 250 -12.84 9.14 21.07
C LYS A 250 -12.35 9.56 22.45
N ARG A 251 -11.74 10.74 22.55
CA ARG A 251 -11.26 11.35 23.81
C ARG A 251 -11.34 12.86 23.72
N ASP A 252 -11.54 13.52 24.85
CA ASP A 252 -11.56 14.98 24.97
C ASP A 252 -12.49 15.68 23.96
N GLY A 253 -13.67 15.10 23.71
CA GLY A 253 -14.64 15.62 22.76
C GLY A 253 -14.23 15.50 21.29
N ARG A 254 -13.13 14.81 20.96
CA ARG A 254 -12.57 14.67 19.60
C ARG A 254 -12.53 13.21 19.16
N LEU A 255 -12.50 13.02 17.84
CA LEU A 255 -12.41 11.71 17.20
C LEU A 255 -11.17 11.64 16.34
N TRP A 256 -10.44 10.53 16.47
CA TRP A 256 -9.31 10.20 15.61
C TRP A 256 -9.49 8.78 15.05
N ILE A 257 -9.13 8.59 13.80
CA ILE A 257 -9.19 7.29 13.13
C ILE A 257 -7.77 6.96 12.65
N TRP A 258 -7.22 5.86 13.17
CA TRP A 258 -5.88 5.38 12.87
C TRP A 258 -5.93 4.09 12.11
N SER A 259 -5.29 4.03 10.94
CA SER A 259 -5.14 2.78 10.20
C SER A 259 -4.14 1.83 10.89
N ARG A 260 -4.15 0.56 10.51
CA ARG A 260 -3.17 -0.44 10.97
C ARG A 260 -1.72 -0.03 10.69
N GLY A 261 -1.47 0.79 9.68
CA GLY A 261 -0.16 1.35 9.35
C GLY A 261 0.27 2.51 10.24
N GLU A 262 -0.48 2.80 11.32
CA GLU A 262 -0.27 3.94 12.23
C GLU A 262 -0.36 5.29 11.51
N GLU A 263 -1.16 5.37 10.44
CA GLU A 263 -1.48 6.61 9.76
C GLU A 263 -2.80 7.18 10.28
N LEU A 264 -2.82 8.49 10.57
CA LEU A 264 -4.06 9.19 10.91
C LEU A 264 -4.87 9.42 9.63
N VAL A 265 -6.05 8.80 9.55
CA VAL A 265 -6.90 8.80 8.35
C VAL A 265 -8.27 9.43 8.59
N THR A 266 -8.43 10.17 9.67
CA THR A 266 -9.71 10.79 10.08
C THR A 266 -10.37 11.56 8.94
N ASP A 267 -9.63 12.38 8.20
CA ASP A 267 -10.16 13.21 7.11
C ASP A 267 -10.61 12.40 5.88
N ARG A 268 -10.26 11.11 5.83
CA ARG A 268 -10.68 10.21 4.74
C ARG A 268 -12.07 9.63 4.93
N PHE A 269 -12.62 9.73 6.15
CA PHE A 269 -13.87 9.11 6.54
C PHE A 269 -14.79 10.10 7.29
N PRO A 270 -15.22 11.19 6.64
CA PRO A 270 -16.02 12.24 7.30
C PRO A 270 -17.36 11.75 7.83
N GLU A 271 -17.95 10.65 7.28
CA GLU A 271 -19.18 10.05 7.77
C GLU A 271 -19.05 9.57 9.22
N LEU A 272 -17.88 9.05 9.58
CA LEU A 272 -17.61 8.55 10.92
C LEU A 272 -17.50 9.68 11.96
N HIS A 273 -17.39 10.94 11.54
CA HIS A 273 -17.35 12.07 12.45
C HIS A 273 -18.65 12.24 13.27
N SER A 274 -19.78 11.74 12.77
CA SER A 274 -21.03 11.73 13.52
C SER A 274 -20.91 10.99 14.87
N LEU A 275 -19.98 10.04 14.96
CA LEU A 275 -19.71 9.27 16.18
C LEU A 275 -19.13 10.10 17.34
N VAL A 276 -18.62 11.31 17.06
CA VAL A 276 -18.19 12.25 18.11
C VAL A 276 -19.30 12.52 19.14
N GLN A 277 -20.54 12.62 18.68
CA GLN A 277 -21.69 12.93 19.54
C GLN A 277 -22.30 11.70 20.20
N ASN A 278 -22.13 10.53 19.59
CA ASN A 278 -22.82 9.31 19.98
C ASN A 278 -21.98 8.41 20.90
N LEU A 279 -20.63 8.55 20.84
CA LEU A 279 -19.74 7.75 21.67
C LEU A 279 -19.30 8.52 22.92
N PRO A 280 -19.26 7.87 24.10
CA PRO A 280 -18.69 8.46 25.31
C PRO A 280 -17.18 8.73 25.13
N ASP A 281 -16.68 9.75 25.83
CA ASP A 281 -15.23 9.98 25.90
C ASP A 281 -14.52 8.83 26.59
N GLY A 282 -13.25 8.62 26.22
CA GLY A 282 -12.48 7.47 26.67
C GLY A 282 -12.94 6.16 26.03
N THR A 283 -13.34 6.20 24.76
CA THR A 283 -13.71 5.01 23.98
C THR A 283 -12.70 4.76 22.87
N VAL A 284 -12.16 3.53 22.80
CA VAL A 284 -11.31 3.08 21.67
C VAL A 284 -11.85 1.77 21.13
N ILE A 285 -12.21 1.79 19.86
CA ILE A 285 -12.79 0.66 19.13
C ILE A 285 -11.82 0.21 18.03
N ASP A 286 -11.55 -1.09 17.94
CA ASP A 286 -10.84 -1.73 16.80
C ASP A 286 -11.88 -2.32 15.85
N GLY A 287 -11.75 -2.01 14.56
CA GLY A 287 -12.74 -2.42 13.56
C GLY A 287 -12.18 -2.40 12.15
N GLU A 288 -13.02 -2.74 11.20
CA GLU A 288 -12.72 -2.67 9.76
C GLU A 288 -13.61 -1.63 9.10
N ILE A 289 -13.02 -0.66 8.41
CA ILE A 289 -13.75 0.29 7.57
C ILE A 289 -14.01 -0.39 6.23
N VAL A 290 -15.27 -0.53 5.87
CA VAL A 290 -15.71 -1.17 4.64
C VAL A 290 -16.70 -0.28 3.89
N VAL A 291 -16.82 -0.48 2.58
CA VAL A 291 -17.92 0.12 1.81
C VAL A 291 -19.18 -0.70 2.05
N TRP A 292 -20.25 -0.01 2.46
CA TRP A 292 -21.49 -0.64 2.87
C TRP A 292 -22.68 0.01 2.19
N LYS A 293 -23.27 -0.66 1.20
CA LYS A 293 -24.47 -0.17 0.52
C LYS A 293 -25.35 -1.32 0.04
N ALA A 294 -26.60 -1.01 -0.18
CA ALA A 294 -27.48 -1.94 -0.86
C ALA A 294 -26.91 -2.26 -2.28
N PRO A 295 -26.99 -3.49 -2.76
CA PRO A 295 -26.66 -3.81 -4.13
C PRO A 295 -27.51 -2.96 -5.07
N GLU A 296 -26.91 -2.45 -6.15
CA GLU A 296 -27.67 -1.78 -7.18
C GLU A 296 -28.61 -2.79 -7.85
N PRO A 297 -29.89 -2.43 -8.04
CA PRO A 297 -30.79 -3.30 -8.80
C PRO A 297 -30.15 -3.54 -10.18
N ALA A 298 -30.09 -4.80 -10.60
CA ALA A 298 -29.60 -5.16 -11.93
C ALA A 298 -30.35 -4.30 -12.96
N ALA A 299 -29.59 -3.61 -13.83
CA ALA A 299 -30.19 -2.83 -14.90
C ALA A 299 -31.13 -3.75 -15.69
N PRO A 300 -32.38 -3.37 -15.95
CA PRO A 300 -33.29 -4.23 -16.69
C PRO A 300 -32.70 -4.45 -18.07
N GLU A 301 -32.30 -5.69 -18.37
CA GLU A 301 -32.08 -6.12 -19.74
C GLU A 301 -33.42 -5.98 -20.46
N GLY A 302 -33.44 -5.07 -21.43
CA GLY A 302 -34.66 -4.71 -22.13
C GLY A 302 -35.45 -5.88 -22.66
N LYS A 303 -36.64 -6.06 -22.09
CA LYS A 303 -37.89 -6.38 -22.77
C LYS A 303 -39.01 -6.37 -21.74
N ALA A 304 -39.98 -5.52 -22.00
CA ALA A 304 -41.25 -5.48 -21.29
C ALA A 304 -41.94 -6.84 -21.29
N PHE A 305 -42.18 -7.39 -20.11
CA PHE A 305 -43.31 -8.30 -19.89
C PHE A 305 -43.95 -7.96 -18.54
N GLU A 306 -45.24 -7.83 -18.57
CA GLU A 306 -46.13 -7.42 -17.49
C GLU A 306 -46.00 -8.32 -16.25
N LEU A 307 -45.88 -7.46 -15.12
CA LEU A 307 -46.05 -7.67 -13.93
C LEU A 307 -46.87 -8.41 -13.05
N LYS A 308 -46.75 -8.98 -12.03
CA LYS A 308 -47.64 -9.05 -10.83
C LYS A 308 -46.86 -8.89 -9.56
N ASP A 309 -47.31 -7.95 -8.74
CA ASP A 309 -47.12 -7.84 -7.30
C ASP A 309 -46.20 -8.89 -6.65
N GLN A 310 -44.89 -8.60 -6.62
CA GLN A 310 -43.99 -9.02 -5.57
C GLN A 310 -43.32 -7.75 -5.07
N ALA A 311 -43.61 -7.41 -3.82
CA ALA A 311 -42.89 -6.41 -3.10
C ALA A 311 -41.39 -6.71 -3.30
N THR A 312 -40.69 -5.82 -3.96
CA THR A 312 -39.23 -5.86 -4.08
C THR A 312 -38.69 -5.76 -2.65
N GLU A 313 -38.37 -6.91 -2.05
CA GLU A 313 -37.48 -6.92 -0.88
C GLU A 313 -36.21 -6.20 -1.32
N GLN A 314 -36.06 -4.95 -0.87
CA GLN A 314 -34.82 -4.23 -1.02
C GLN A 314 -33.75 -5.09 -0.36
N ALA A 315 -32.83 -5.60 -1.15
CA ALA A 315 -31.75 -6.42 -0.63
C ALA A 315 -31.04 -5.67 0.50
N ALA A 316 -30.79 -6.36 1.61
CA ALA A 316 -30.17 -5.77 2.78
C ALA A 316 -28.79 -5.19 2.40
N PRO A 317 -28.38 -4.05 2.97
CA PRO A 317 -27.05 -3.50 2.75
C PRO A 317 -25.96 -4.52 3.02
N SER A 318 -24.94 -4.57 2.18
CA SER A 318 -23.85 -5.52 2.28
C SER A 318 -22.49 -4.88 1.98
N VAL A 319 -21.42 -5.56 2.36
CA VAL A 319 -20.06 -5.17 2.02
C VAL A 319 -19.88 -5.17 0.50
N GLN A 320 -19.28 -4.09 0.00
CA GLN A 320 -18.95 -3.94 -1.40
C GLN A 320 -17.45 -4.21 -1.63
N PRO A 321 -17.03 -4.54 -2.87
CA PRO A 321 -15.63 -4.84 -3.18
C PRO A 321 -14.66 -3.75 -2.71
N PHE A 322 -13.53 -4.14 -2.13
CA PHE A 322 -12.47 -3.24 -1.65
C PHE A 322 -11.95 -2.29 -2.74
N ALA A 323 -12.06 -2.65 -4.01
CA ALA A 323 -11.68 -1.79 -5.13
C ALA A 323 -12.39 -0.43 -5.11
N LEU A 324 -13.64 -0.35 -4.62
CA LEU A 324 -14.36 0.91 -4.44
C LEU A 324 -13.73 1.75 -3.32
N LEU A 325 -13.41 1.14 -2.18
CA LEU A 325 -12.73 1.81 -1.09
C LEU A 325 -11.35 2.33 -1.53
N GLN A 326 -10.62 1.55 -2.31
CA GLN A 326 -9.32 1.94 -2.86
C GLN A 326 -9.41 3.17 -3.78
N GLN A 327 -10.46 3.29 -4.59
CA GLN A 327 -10.70 4.49 -5.41
C GLN A 327 -10.90 5.73 -4.56
N ARG A 328 -11.55 5.61 -3.39
CA ARG A 328 -11.80 6.70 -2.46
C ARG A 328 -10.53 7.16 -1.76
N ILE A 329 -9.77 6.25 -1.16
CA ILE A 329 -8.55 6.59 -0.40
C ILE A 329 -7.42 7.14 -1.27
N GLY A 330 -7.38 6.78 -2.55
CA GLY A 330 -6.41 7.29 -3.51
C GLY A 330 -6.63 8.76 -3.94
N ARG A 331 -7.79 9.36 -3.61
CA ARG A 331 -8.11 10.74 -3.98
C ARG A 331 -7.47 11.74 -3.02
N LYS A 332 -6.97 12.85 -3.53
CA LYS A 332 -6.43 13.95 -2.70
C LYS A 332 -7.55 14.68 -1.94
N THR A 333 -8.69 14.90 -2.58
CA THR A 333 -9.88 15.55 -2.02
C THR A 333 -11.10 14.67 -2.23
N LEU A 334 -11.96 14.62 -1.20
CA LEU A 334 -13.22 13.89 -1.24
C LEU A 334 -14.36 14.85 -1.55
N GLY A 335 -14.90 14.75 -2.76
CA GLY A 335 -16.09 15.50 -3.14
C GLY A 335 -17.37 14.75 -2.73
N LYS A 336 -18.50 15.46 -2.72
CA LYS A 336 -19.80 14.90 -2.33
C LYS A 336 -20.14 13.61 -3.10
N LYS A 337 -19.90 13.59 -4.40
CA LYS A 337 -20.18 12.45 -5.29
C LYS A 337 -19.49 11.15 -4.83
N ILE A 338 -18.19 11.18 -4.48
CA ILE A 338 -17.49 9.95 -4.05
C ILE A 338 -17.97 9.46 -2.70
N LEU A 339 -18.39 10.36 -1.80
CA LEU A 339 -18.95 9.99 -0.50
C LEU A 339 -20.30 9.28 -0.64
N GLU A 340 -21.11 9.71 -1.61
CA GLU A 340 -22.41 9.09 -1.94
C GLU A 340 -22.24 7.75 -2.69
N GLU A 341 -21.29 7.66 -3.62
CA GLU A 341 -21.03 6.45 -4.40
C GLU A 341 -20.33 5.34 -3.59
N VAL A 342 -19.50 5.73 -2.62
CA VAL A 342 -18.67 4.83 -1.82
C VAL A 342 -18.86 5.14 -0.32
N PRO A 343 -20.09 4.98 0.21
CA PRO A 343 -20.36 5.18 1.65
C PRO A 343 -19.64 4.12 2.47
N VAL A 344 -19.18 4.48 3.68
CA VAL A 344 -18.47 3.57 4.56
C VAL A 344 -19.14 3.42 5.92
N VAL A 345 -18.90 2.26 6.54
CA VAL A 345 -19.19 1.98 7.94
C VAL A 345 -17.93 1.44 8.64
N LEU A 346 -17.88 1.54 9.94
CA LEU A 346 -16.95 0.80 10.78
C LEU A 346 -17.64 -0.46 11.30
N LEU A 347 -17.18 -1.64 10.85
CA LEU A 347 -17.55 -2.92 11.42
C LEU A 347 -16.66 -3.17 12.64
N ALA A 348 -17.18 -2.93 13.82
CA ALA A 348 -16.46 -3.03 15.08
C ALA A 348 -16.39 -4.48 15.57
N TYR A 349 -15.23 -4.91 16.03
CA TYR A 349 -15.02 -6.27 16.53
C TYR A 349 -14.23 -6.36 17.84
N ASP A 350 -13.71 -5.24 18.36
CA ASP A 350 -13.05 -5.20 19.67
C ASP A 350 -13.17 -3.83 20.34
N LEU A 351 -13.21 -3.82 21.67
CA LEU A 351 -13.25 -2.64 22.51
C LEU A 351 -11.99 -2.58 23.38
N LEU A 352 -11.16 -1.57 23.18
CA LEU A 352 -9.85 -1.47 23.81
C LEU A 352 -9.84 -0.49 25.00
N GLU A 353 -10.70 0.49 24.98
CA GLU A 353 -10.88 1.45 26.08
C GLU A 353 -12.37 1.77 26.23
N TRP A 354 -12.82 1.83 27.46
CA TRP A 354 -14.18 2.16 27.80
C TRP A 354 -14.22 3.13 28.98
N GLN A 355 -14.83 4.30 28.78
CA GLN A 355 -14.91 5.37 29.78
C GLN A 355 -13.54 5.73 30.39
N GLY A 356 -12.51 5.79 29.56
CA GLY A 356 -11.15 6.11 29.95
C GLY A 356 -10.36 4.96 30.61
N HIS A 357 -10.97 3.79 30.79
CA HIS A 357 -10.30 2.62 31.35
C HIS A 357 -9.80 1.69 30.25
N ASP A 358 -8.56 1.22 30.39
CA ASP A 358 -7.93 0.25 29.48
C ASP A 358 -8.56 -1.14 29.66
N TRP A 359 -9.20 -1.64 28.61
CA TRP A 359 -9.87 -2.94 28.59
C TRP A 359 -9.06 -4.06 27.93
N ARG A 360 -7.87 -3.77 27.44
CA ARG A 360 -7.03 -4.76 26.74
C ARG A 360 -6.64 -5.95 27.61
N SER A 361 -6.59 -5.79 28.92
CA SER A 361 -6.33 -6.85 29.91
C SER A 361 -7.54 -7.69 30.27
N ARG A 362 -8.70 -7.45 29.66
CA ARG A 362 -9.90 -8.26 29.83
C ARG A 362 -10.00 -9.33 28.76
N PRO A 363 -10.66 -10.49 29.02
CA PRO A 363 -10.93 -11.49 28.01
C PRO A 363 -11.69 -10.94 26.80
N GLN A 364 -11.44 -11.52 25.62
CA GLN A 364 -12.10 -11.14 24.36
C GLN A 364 -13.62 -11.15 24.46
N GLN A 365 -14.20 -12.15 25.10
CA GLN A 365 -15.64 -12.28 25.25
C GLN A 365 -16.24 -11.13 26.08
N GLU A 366 -15.57 -10.65 27.11
CA GLU A 366 -16.04 -9.51 27.92
C GLU A 366 -15.98 -8.20 27.11
N ARG A 367 -14.86 -7.98 26.40
CA ARG A 367 -14.69 -6.81 25.55
C ARG A 367 -15.74 -6.79 24.44
N ARG A 368 -16.07 -7.96 23.87
CA ARG A 368 -17.09 -8.08 22.84
C ARG A 368 -18.49 -7.81 23.39
N THR A 369 -18.86 -8.35 24.52
CA THR A 369 -20.16 -8.12 25.16
C THR A 369 -20.36 -6.62 25.43
N GLN A 370 -19.35 -5.94 25.95
CA GLN A 370 -19.43 -4.49 26.19
C GLN A 370 -19.48 -3.68 24.90
N LEU A 371 -18.77 -4.12 23.85
CA LEU A 371 -18.82 -3.49 22.52
C LEU A 371 -20.21 -3.57 21.92
N ASP A 372 -20.85 -4.73 21.98
CA ASP A 372 -22.20 -4.93 21.44
C ASP A 372 -23.22 -4.04 22.17
N ALA A 373 -23.15 -3.96 23.50
CA ALA A 373 -23.98 -3.05 24.30
C ALA A 373 -23.73 -1.57 23.96
N LEU A 374 -22.47 -1.19 23.72
CA LEU A 374 -22.11 0.16 23.29
C LEU A 374 -22.73 0.50 21.93
N ILE A 375 -22.60 -0.39 20.94
CA ILE A 375 -23.13 -0.18 19.59
C ILE A 375 -24.66 -0.07 19.64
N GLU A 376 -25.31 -0.93 20.39
CA GLU A 376 -26.77 -0.88 20.58
C GLU A 376 -27.21 0.46 21.18
N SER A 377 -26.49 0.97 22.18
CA SER A 377 -26.79 2.26 22.79
C SER A 377 -26.51 3.45 21.87
N CYS A 378 -25.51 3.33 21.00
CA CYS A 378 -25.07 4.38 20.08
C CYS A 378 -26.06 4.60 18.92
N GLN A 379 -26.78 3.57 18.50
CA GLN A 379 -27.76 3.57 17.40
C GLN A 379 -27.29 4.32 16.14
N SER A 380 -26.02 4.21 15.81
CA SER A 380 -25.43 4.91 14.67
C SER A 380 -25.44 4.03 13.41
N PRO A 381 -25.88 4.56 12.25
CA PRO A 381 -25.90 3.78 11.01
C PRO A 381 -24.49 3.52 10.44
N VAL A 382 -23.47 4.19 10.96
CA VAL A 382 -22.07 4.06 10.49
C VAL A 382 -21.16 3.27 11.44
N LEU A 383 -21.70 2.76 12.56
CA LEU A 383 -21.00 1.89 13.50
C LEU A 383 -21.82 0.62 13.71
N LEU A 384 -21.36 -0.48 13.17
CA LEU A 384 -22.07 -1.76 13.21
C LEU A 384 -21.20 -2.83 13.89
N PRO A 385 -21.79 -3.81 14.58
CA PRO A 385 -21.02 -4.94 15.09
C PRO A 385 -20.58 -5.83 13.96
N SER A 386 -19.34 -6.32 13.98
CA SER A 386 -18.90 -7.41 13.09
C SER A 386 -19.70 -8.67 13.42
N PRO A 387 -20.46 -9.25 12.47
CA PRO A 387 -21.25 -10.45 12.73
C PRO A 387 -20.38 -11.62 13.18
N VAL A 388 -20.85 -12.33 14.20
CA VAL A 388 -20.25 -13.58 14.68
C VAL A 388 -20.80 -14.73 13.83
N VAL A 389 -19.90 -15.61 13.37
CA VAL A 389 -20.24 -16.82 12.63
C VAL A 389 -20.32 -17.96 13.62
N SER A 390 -21.46 -18.65 13.67
CA SER A 390 -21.67 -19.81 14.51
C SER A 390 -21.55 -21.09 13.70
N GLY A 391 -20.94 -22.12 14.27
CA GLY A 391 -20.85 -23.46 13.68
C GLY A 391 -20.89 -24.53 14.75
N SER A 392 -21.40 -25.71 14.41
CA SER A 392 -21.46 -26.88 15.32
C SER A 392 -20.07 -27.47 15.61
N ASP A 393 -19.17 -27.38 14.64
CA ASP A 393 -17.81 -27.89 14.70
C ASP A 393 -16.93 -27.22 13.63
N TRP A 394 -15.65 -27.60 13.56
CA TRP A 394 -14.69 -27.02 12.61
C TRP A 394 -15.02 -27.37 11.14
N LEU A 395 -15.67 -28.51 10.89
CA LEU A 395 -16.04 -28.90 9.53
C LEU A 395 -17.20 -28.04 9.01
N ASP A 396 -18.21 -27.77 9.83
CA ASP A 396 -19.30 -26.87 9.53
C ASP A 396 -18.77 -25.46 9.22
N LEU A 397 -17.89 -24.91 10.08
CA LEU A 397 -17.26 -23.62 9.82
C LEU A 397 -16.40 -23.62 8.53
N SER A 398 -15.77 -24.76 8.19
CA SER A 398 -15.03 -24.89 6.93
C SER A 398 -15.94 -24.78 5.72
N GLN A 399 -17.12 -25.42 5.78
CA GLN A 399 -18.12 -25.33 4.73
C GLN A 399 -18.67 -23.90 4.58
N GLN A 400 -18.99 -23.25 5.71
CA GLN A 400 -19.42 -21.84 5.69
C GLN A 400 -18.32 -20.92 5.12
N ARG A 401 -17.05 -21.18 5.41
CA ARG A 401 -15.91 -20.42 4.89
C ARG A 401 -15.85 -20.43 3.35
N GLU A 402 -16.31 -21.45 2.68
CA GLU A 402 -16.35 -21.51 1.22
C GLU A 402 -17.21 -20.40 0.60
N ALA A 403 -18.22 -19.91 1.34
CA ALA A 403 -19.03 -18.77 0.92
C ALA A 403 -18.30 -17.41 1.01
N SER A 404 -17.07 -17.36 1.54
CA SER A 404 -16.34 -16.10 1.74
C SER A 404 -16.24 -15.24 0.48
N ARG A 405 -16.02 -15.86 -0.67
CA ARG A 405 -15.88 -15.13 -1.93
C ARG A 405 -17.19 -14.46 -2.37
N SER A 406 -18.31 -15.17 -2.28
CA SER A 406 -19.63 -14.62 -2.61
C SER A 406 -20.05 -13.52 -1.63
N LEU A 407 -19.55 -13.56 -0.39
CA LEU A 407 -19.78 -12.55 0.62
C LEU A 407 -18.80 -11.37 0.54
N GLY A 408 -17.81 -11.39 -0.36
CA GLY A 408 -16.80 -10.34 -0.50
C GLY A 408 -15.84 -10.25 0.69
N VAL A 409 -15.56 -11.38 1.37
CA VAL A 409 -14.65 -11.47 2.51
C VAL A 409 -13.45 -12.37 2.22
N GLU A 410 -12.36 -12.25 2.99
CA GLU A 410 -11.11 -12.98 2.75
C GLU A 410 -11.02 -14.36 3.45
N GLY A 411 -12.06 -14.77 4.16
CA GLY A 411 -12.08 -15.95 5.03
C GLY A 411 -12.64 -15.64 6.40
N MET A 412 -12.09 -16.27 7.43
CA MET A 412 -12.51 -16.11 8.83
C MET A 412 -11.38 -15.65 9.74
N MET A 413 -11.76 -14.96 10.81
CA MET A 413 -10.93 -14.63 11.96
C MET A 413 -11.38 -15.49 13.14
N LEU A 414 -10.44 -16.19 13.76
CA LEU A 414 -10.69 -16.97 14.97
C LEU A 414 -10.01 -16.25 16.14
N LYS A 415 -10.77 -15.88 17.14
CA LYS A 415 -10.31 -15.17 18.34
C LYS A 415 -10.62 -16.02 19.55
N ALA A 416 -9.60 -16.44 20.30
CA ALA A 416 -9.86 -17.18 21.54
C ALA A 416 -10.67 -16.29 22.50
N LYS A 417 -11.73 -16.84 23.09
CA LYS A 417 -12.67 -16.08 23.94
C LYS A 417 -12.02 -15.53 25.22
N ASP A 418 -10.99 -16.20 25.70
CA ASP A 418 -10.18 -15.79 26.86
C ASP A 418 -8.99 -14.90 26.50
N ALA A 419 -8.72 -14.67 25.21
CA ALA A 419 -7.57 -13.89 24.76
C ALA A 419 -7.62 -12.45 25.27
N LEU A 420 -6.51 -11.98 25.79
CA LEU A 420 -6.26 -10.57 26.05
C LEU A 420 -5.85 -9.88 24.74
N TYR A 421 -5.91 -8.56 24.70
CA TYR A 421 -5.48 -7.82 23.50
C TYR A 421 -3.97 -7.55 23.56
N GLY A 422 -3.20 -8.26 22.75
CA GLY A 422 -1.75 -8.18 22.71
C GLY A 422 -1.20 -7.02 21.88
N VAL A 423 0.13 -7.01 21.72
CA VAL A 423 0.88 -6.05 20.91
C VAL A 423 1.59 -6.79 19.78
N GLY A 424 1.34 -6.37 18.55
CA GLY A 424 1.95 -7.02 17.38
C GLY A 424 1.50 -8.48 17.22
N ARG A 425 2.41 -9.35 16.79
CA ARG A 425 2.11 -10.77 16.58
C ARG A 425 2.72 -11.58 17.72
N THR A 426 1.93 -11.91 18.72
CA THR A 426 2.31 -12.69 19.89
C THR A 426 1.27 -13.77 20.20
N LYS A 427 1.67 -14.82 20.94
CA LYS A 427 0.77 -15.83 21.51
C LYS A 427 0.69 -15.73 23.03
N ASP A 428 1.49 -14.87 23.66
CA ASP A 428 1.64 -14.78 25.10
C ASP A 428 0.40 -14.20 25.80
N MET A 429 -0.39 -13.41 25.08
CA MET A 429 -1.61 -12.74 25.58
C MET A 429 -2.89 -13.39 25.06
N GLY A 430 -2.81 -14.60 24.51
CA GLY A 430 -3.88 -15.26 23.80
C GLY A 430 -3.65 -15.24 22.29
N VAL A 431 -4.55 -15.85 21.52
CA VAL A 431 -4.30 -16.10 20.11
C VAL A 431 -5.44 -15.61 19.25
N TRP A 432 -5.07 -14.91 18.17
CA TRP A 432 -5.93 -14.66 17.02
C TRP A 432 -5.37 -15.37 15.80
N TRP A 433 -6.22 -16.09 15.07
CA TRP A 433 -5.90 -16.72 13.81
C TRP A 433 -6.67 -16.10 12.66
N LYS A 434 -6.04 -15.99 11.50
CA LYS A 434 -6.68 -15.69 10.23
C LYS A 434 -6.70 -16.95 9.38
N TRP A 435 -7.89 -17.43 9.09
CA TRP A 435 -8.16 -18.60 8.28
C TRP A 435 -8.69 -18.15 6.92
N LYS A 436 -7.77 -17.81 6.03
CA LYS A 436 -8.10 -17.29 4.70
C LYS A 436 -8.56 -18.41 3.77
N VAL A 437 -9.41 -18.05 2.79
CA VAL A 437 -9.64 -18.92 1.64
C VAL A 437 -8.38 -19.02 0.79
N ASP A 438 -8.22 -20.13 0.09
CA ASP A 438 -7.08 -20.32 -0.80
C ASP A 438 -7.15 -19.31 -1.95
N PRO A 439 -6.01 -18.80 -2.45
CA PRO A 439 -6.01 -17.91 -3.59
C PRO A 439 -6.55 -18.63 -4.83
N PHE A 440 -7.12 -17.89 -5.77
CA PHE A 440 -7.29 -18.42 -7.11
C PHE A 440 -5.92 -18.76 -7.69
N SER A 441 -5.84 -19.81 -8.48
CA SER A 441 -4.61 -20.14 -9.19
C SER A 441 -4.88 -20.48 -10.65
N VAL A 442 -3.93 -20.10 -11.50
CA VAL A 442 -3.90 -20.43 -12.93
C VAL A 442 -2.47 -20.68 -13.39
N ASP A 443 -2.29 -21.56 -14.35
CA ASP A 443 -1.01 -21.79 -15.01
C ASP A 443 -0.87 -20.85 -16.20
N ALA A 444 0.09 -19.93 -16.12
CA ALA A 444 0.27 -18.86 -17.09
C ALA A 444 1.68 -18.84 -17.68
N VAL A 445 1.78 -18.37 -18.92
CA VAL A 445 3.03 -18.31 -19.69
C VAL A 445 3.70 -16.96 -19.50
N LEU A 446 5.01 -16.96 -19.21
CA LEU A 446 5.82 -15.75 -19.16
C LEU A 446 6.09 -15.26 -20.59
N ILE A 447 5.69 -14.00 -20.87
CA ILE A 447 5.83 -13.39 -22.20
C ILE A 447 6.70 -12.13 -22.22
N TYR A 448 6.72 -11.37 -21.09
CA TYR A 448 7.59 -10.21 -20.94
C TYR A 448 8.30 -10.24 -19.60
N ALA A 449 9.52 -9.72 -19.58
CA ALA A 449 10.31 -9.52 -18.37
C ALA A 449 10.88 -8.10 -18.35
N GLN A 450 10.91 -7.49 -17.15
CA GLN A 450 11.48 -6.18 -16.91
C GLN A 450 12.52 -6.27 -15.80
N ARG A 451 13.61 -5.52 -15.93
CA ARG A 451 14.63 -5.43 -14.88
C ARG A 451 14.05 -4.80 -13.61
N GLY A 452 14.53 -5.27 -12.48
CA GLY A 452 14.20 -4.69 -11.20
C GLY A 452 14.89 -3.34 -10.97
N HIS A 453 14.69 -2.79 -9.78
CA HIS A 453 15.28 -1.53 -9.34
C HIS A 453 16.21 -1.75 -8.15
N GLY A 454 17.15 -0.82 -7.92
CA GLY A 454 18.10 -0.91 -6.82
C GLY A 454 18.96 -2.17 -6.90
N ARG A 455 19.06 -2.95 -5.84
CA ARG A 455 19.87 -4.19 -5.79
C ARG A 455 19.51 -5.25 -6.86
N ARG A 456 18.30 -5.17 -7.42
CA ARG A 456 17.82 -6.07 -8.47
C ARG A 456 17.90 -5.46 -9.88
N ALA A 457 18.53 -4.31 -10.06
CA ALA A 457 18.66 -3.63 -11.35
C ALA A 457 19.39 -4.48 -12.41
N SER A 458 20.26 -5.37 -11.97
CA SER A 458 20.98 -6.31 -12.86
C SER A 458 20.18 -7.56 -13.23
N LEU A 459 19.04 -7.83 -12.58
CA LEU A 459 18.21 -9.03 -12.76
C LEU A 459 16.84 -8.66 -13.31
N TYR A 460 16.28 -9.52 -14.14
CA TYR A 460 14.87 -9.46 -14.45
C TYR A 460 14.07 -9.95 -13.22
N SER A 461 13.21 -9.11 -12.70
CA SER A 461 12.43 -9.40 -11.49
C SER A 461 10.93 -9.09 -11.60
N ASP A 462 10.53 -8.36 -12.64
CA ASP A 462 9.14 -8.07 -12.95
C ASP A 462 8.74 -8.86 -14.19
N TYR A 463 7.69 -9.68 -14.09
CA TYR A 463 7.27 -10.58 -15.14
C TYR A 463 5.83 -10.34 -15.54
N THR A 464 5.56 -10.36 -16.85
CA THR A 464 4.20 -10.31 -17.40
C THR A 464 3.82 -11.67 -17.92
N PHE A 465 2.64 -12.12 -17.51
CA PHE A 465 2.11 -13.44 -17.80
C PHE A 465 0.87 -13.37 -18.69
N ALA A 466 0.71 -14.37 -19.51
CA ALA A 466 -0.37 -14.53 -20.47
C ALA A 466 -1.04 -15.90 -20.35
N VAL A 467 -2.27 -15.97 -20.78
CA VAL A 467 -3.02 -17.21 -20.98
C VAL A 467 -3.47 -17.30 -22.44
N TRP A 468 -3.88 -18.47 -22.89
CA TRP A 468 -4.36 -18.66 -24.24
C TRP A 468 -5.76 -18.06 -24.45
N ASP A 469 -6.01 -17.43 -25.61
CA ASP A 469 -7.34 -16.89 -25.98
C ASP A 469 -8.29 -17.94 -26.56
N GLY A 470 -7.83 -19.15 -26.78
CA GLY A 470 -8.61 -20.24 -27.36
C GLY A 470 -8.26 -21.61 -26.80
N PRO A 471 -9.05 -22.62 -27.13
CA PRO A 471 -8.87 -23.99 -26.66
C PRO A 471 -7.58 -24.63 -27.22
N PRO A 472 -7.07 -25.68 -26.54
CA PRO A 472 -5.80 -26.34 -26.91
C PRO A 472 -5.72 -26.83 -28.37
N GLU A 473 -6.86 -27.19 -28.95
CA GLU A 473 -6.99 -27.74 -30.31
C GLU A 473 -6.86 -26.67 -31.41
N SER A 474 -7.02 -25.39 -31.05
CA SER A 474 -6.97 -24.28 -32.00
C SER A 474 -5.52 -23.94 -32.37
N SER A 475 -5.16 -24.10 -33.64
CA SER A 475 -3.85 -23.67 -34.15
C SER A 475 -3.68 -22.16 -34.29
N GLN A 476 -4.79 -21.39 -34.16
CA GLN A 476 -4.79 -19.94 -34.30
C GLN A 476 -4.81 -19.20 -32.95
N ARG A 477 -4.78 -19.94 -31.82
CA ARG A 477 -4.79 -19.32 -30.49
C ARG A 477 -3.55 -18.47 -30.24
N THR A 478 -3.72 -17.39 -29.52
CA THR A 478 -2.67 -16.44 -29.15
C THR A 478 -2.57 -16.27 -27.64
N LEU A 479 -1.40 -15.87 -27.18
CA LEU A 479 -1.19 -15.57 -25.76
C LEU A 479 -1.61 -14.12 -25.45
N VAL A 480 -2.58 -13.97 -24.53
CA VAL A 480 -3.13 -12.68 -24.11
C VAL A 480 -2.65 -12.33 -22.71
N PRO A 481 -1.92 -11.21 -22.53
CA PRO A 481 -1.44 -10.79 -21.22
C PRO A 481 -2.59 -10.41 -20.29
N PHE A 482 -2.51 -10.86 -19.02
CA PHE A 482 -3.53 -10.55 -18.01
C PHE A 482 -2.97 -10.16 -16.65
N ALA A 483 -1.75 -10.59 -16.29
CA ALA A 483 -1.17 -10.34 -14.96
C ALA A 483 0.29 -9.93 -15.05
N LYS A 484 0.71 -9.11 -14.07
CA LYS A 484 2.10 -8.77 -13.84
C LYS A 484 2.45 -9.14 -12.40
N ALA A 485 3.45 -10.01 -12.19
CA ALA A 485 3.90 -10.44 -10.88
C ALA A 485 5.41 -10.21 -10.70
N TYR A 486 5.81 -9.87 -9.47
CA TYR A 486 7.19 -9.57 -9.09
C TYR A 486 7.63 -10.26 -7.79
N SER A 487 6.81 -11.16 -7.26
CA SER A 487 7.09 -11.90 -6.02
C SER A 487 6.72 -13.37 -6.16
N GLY A 488 7.32 -14.20 -5.32
CA GLY A 488 7.03 -15.63 -5.21
C GLY A 488 8.18 -16.54 -5.61
N LEU A 489 9.18 -16.05 -6.34
CA LEU A 489 10.39 -16.83 -6.65
C LEU A 489 11.45 -16.65 -5.55
N THR A 490 12.17 -17.72 -5.28
CA THR A 490 13.42 -17.69 -4.53
C THR A 490 14.52 -16.97 -5.32
N ASP A 491 15.56 -16.50 -4.65
CA ASP A 491 16.69 -15.84 -5.32
C ASP A 491 17.41 -16.80 -6.30
N GLU A 492 17.41 -18.10 -6.04
CA GLU A 492 17.97 -19.11 -6.92
C GLU A 492 17.13 -19.28 -8.19
N GLU A 493 15.81 -19.42 -8.04
CA GLU A 493 14.87 -19.50 -9.16
C GLU A 493 14.91 -18.23 -10.01
N MET A 494 14.97 -17.06 -9.38
CA MET A 494 15.08 -15.78 -10.07
C MET A 494 16.33 -15.70 -10.94
N ARG A 495 17.49 -16.19 -10.47
CA ARG A 495 18.72 -16.25 -11.27
C ARG A 495 18.60 -17.21 -12.46
N LYS A 496 17.93 -18.37 -12.25
CA LYS A 496 17.69 -19.33 -13.34
C LYS A 496 16.76 -18.73 -14.40
N VAL A 497 15.67 -18.07 -13.97
CA VAL A 497 14.74 -17.38 -14.87
C VAL A 497 15.44 -16.23 -15.60
N ASP A 498 16.25 -15.41 -14.93
CA ASP A 498 17.04 -14.33 -15.53
C ASP A 498 17.96 -14.87 -16.65
N ALA A 499 18.63 -16.00 -16.41
CA ALA A 499 19.49 -16.62 -17.40
C ALA A 499 18.71 -17.11 -18.65
N ILE A 500 17.50 -17.63 -18.45
CA ILE A 500 16.62 -18.04 -19.55
C ILE A 500 16.08 -16.82 -20.30
N VAL A 501 15.58 -15.81 -19.60
CA VAL A 501 15.10 -14.56 -20.19
C VAL A 501 16.16 -13.93 -21.10
N ARG A 502 17.42 -13.85 -20.65
CA ARG A 502 18.52 -13.31 -21.46
C ARG A 502 18.77 -14.10 -22.77
N LYS A 503 18.60 -15.42 -22.71
CA LYS A 503 18.80 -16.31 -23.88
C LYS A 503 17.60 -16.28 -24.84
N THR A 504 16.40 -16.03 -24.33
CA THR A 504 15.14 -16.12 -25.07
C THR A 504 14.53 -14.75 -25.40
N THR A 505 15.22 -13.66 -25.10
CA THR A 505 14.79 -12.30 -25.48
C THR A 505 14.74 -12.18 -27.00
N VAL A 506 13.56 -11.81 -27.51
CA VAL A 506 13.27 -11.61 -28.92
C VAL A 506 13.40 -10.15 -29.29
N GLU A 507 12.79 -9.28 -28.51
CA GLU A 507 12.73 -7.84 -28.77
C GLU A 507 12.71 -7.04 -27.45
N LYS A 508 13.18 -5.80 -27.50
CA LYS A 508 13.17 -4.90 -26.34
C LYS A 508 12.30 -3.67 -26.63
N PHE A 509 11.42 -3.36 -25.69
CA PHE A 509 10.54 -2.19 -25.68
C PHE A 509 10.90 -1.32 -24.47
N GLY A 510 11.91 -0.48 -24.58
CA GLY A 510 12.43 0.24 -23.43
C GLY A 510 12.93 -0.73 -22.34
N PRO A 511 12.48 -0.60 -21.08
CA PRO A 511 12.90 -1.47 -19.99
C PRO A 511 12.32 -2.89 -20.06
N VAL A 512 11.37 -3.15 -20.97
CA VAL A 512 10.66 -4.43 -21.10
C VAL A 512 11.25 -5.26 -22.23
N SER A 513 11.59 -6.50 -21.94
CA SER A 513 12.04 -7.49 -22.95
C SER A 513 10.91 -8.47 -23.23
N SER A 514 10.56 -8.66 -24.51
CA SER A 514 9.74 -9.79 -24.91
C SER A 514 10.62 -11.04 -24.98
N VAL A 515 10.06 -12.17 -24.56
CA VAL A 515 10.78 -13.45 -24.53
C VAL A 515 10.01 -14.50 -25.32
N THR A 516 10.75 -15.45 -25.88
CA THR A 516 10.11 -16.64 -26.45
C THR A 516 9.33 -17.36 -25.36
N PRO A 517 8.02 -17.63 -25.56
CA PRO A 517 7.17 -18.27 -24.56
C PRO A 517 7.60 -19.71 -24.29
N THR A 518 8.40 -19.93 -23.25
CA THR A 518 8.94 -21.25 -22.88
C THR A 518 8.72 -21.61 -21.42
N LEU A 519 8.34 -20.63 -20.59
CA LEU A 519 8.22 -20.80 -19.15
C LEU A 519 6.76 -20.70 -18.71
N VAL A 520 6.30 -21.69 -17.95
CA VAL A 520 4.97 -21.73 -17.33
C VAL A 520 5.10 -21.60 -15.83
N PHE A 521 4.25 -20.76 -15.23
CA PHE A 521 4.17 -20.55 -13.78
C PHE A 521 2.75 -20.69 -13.31
N GLU A 522 2.58 -21.31 -12.17
CA GLU A 522 1.34 -21.24 -11.40
C GLU A 522 1.29 -19.88 -10.70
N LEU A 523 0.30 -19.06 -11.05
CA LEU A 523 0.05 -17.75 -10.46
C LEU A 523 -1.11 -17.83 -9.48
N GLY A 524 -0.88 -17.33 -8.26
CA GLY A 524 -1.93 -17.13 -7.29
C GLY A 524 -2.37 -15.67 -7.23
N PHE A 525 -3.68 -15.42 -7.02
CA PHE A 525 -4.22 -14.07 -6.82
C PHE A 525 -5.43 -14.09 -5.90
N GLU A 526 -5.63 -12.97 -5.17
CA GLU A 526 -6.67 -12.89 -4.12
C GLU A 526 -8.05 -12.54 -4.68
N GLY A 527 -8.14 -11.97 -5.89
CA GLY A 527 -9.40 -11.59 -6.52
C GLY A 527 -9.27 -11.40 -8.02
N ILE A 528 -10.39 -11.47 -8.70
CA ILE A 528 -10.52 -11.32 -10.15
C ILE A 528 -11.72 -10.42 -10.45
N ALA A 529 -11.62 -9.57 -11.47
CA ALA A 529 -12.68 -8.67 -11.88
C ALA A 529 -12.58 -8.33 -13.37
N LEU A 530 -13.71 -7.95 -13.99
CA LEU A 530 -13.71 -7.40 -15.34
C LEU A 530 -12.97 -6.07 -15.42
N SER A 531 -12.21 -5.85 -16.49
CA SER A 531 -11.41 -4.64 -16.68
C SER A 531 -11.35 -4.22 -18.14
N LYS A 532 -11.89 -3.05 -18.43
CA LYS A 532 -11.79 -2.41 -19.77
C LYS A 532 -10.37 -1.91 -20.11
N ARG A 533 -9.45 -1.91 -19.14
CA ARG A 533 -8.07 -1.41 -19.31
C ARG A 533 -7.09 -2.48 -19.78
N HIS A 534 -7.41 -3.75 -19.57
CA HIS A 534 -6.56 -4.89 -19.91
C HIS A 534 -7.01 -5.53 -21.23
N LYS A 535 -6.05 -5.97 -22.05
CA LYS A 535 -6.34 -6.69 -23.30
C LYS A 535 -7.13 -7.98 -23.08
N SER A 536 -6.92 -8.64 -21.96
CA SER A 536 -7.68 -9.83 -21.54
C SER A 536 -9.12 -9.54 -21.12
N GLY A 537 -9.50 -8.27 -20.92
CA GLY A 537 -10.77 -7.93 -20.28
C GLY A 537 -10.83 -8.19 -18.77
N ILE A 538 -9.75 -8.67 -18.16
CA ILE A 538 -9.68 -9.17 -16.78
C ILE A 538 -8.55 -8.46 -16.03
N ALA A 539 -8.80 -8.12 -14.76
CA ALA A 539 -7.81 -7.67 -13.79
C ALA A 539 -7.77 -8.62 -12.61
N VAL A 540 -6.58 -8.94 -12.13
CA VAL A 540 -6.36 -9.78 -10.95
C VAL A 540 -5.72 -8.97 -9.82
N ARG A 541 -6.03 -9.32 -8.56
CA ARG A 541 -5.57 -8.62 -7.37
C ARG A 541 -4.44 -9.39 -6.69
N PHE A 542 -3.34 -8.70 -6.42
CA PHE A 542 -2.13 -9.27 -5.78
C PHE A 542 -1.60 -10.54 -6.45
N PRO A 543 -1.36 -10.52 -7.77
CA PRO A 543 -0.79 -11.67 -8.44
C PRO A 543 0.62 -11.95 -7.93
N ARG A 544 0.90 -13.22 -7.70
CA ARG A 544 2.20 -13.73 -7.28
C ARG A 544 2.49 -15.08 -7.91
N MET A 545 3.74 -15.40 -8.12
CA MET A 545 4.16 -16.73 -8.56
C MET A 545 4.10 -17.68 -7.37
N LEU A 546 3.33 -18.75 -7.47
CA LEU A 546 3.25 -19.80 -6.45
C LEU A 546 4.31 -20.87 -6.72
N ARG A 547 4.49 -21.23 -7.99
CA ARG A 547 5.40 -22.28 -8.40
C ARG A 547 5.83 -22.12 -9.85
N TRP A 548 7.08 -22.40 -10.16
CA TRP A 548 7.55 -22.58 -11.51
C TRP A 548 7.19 -23.99 -12.02
N ARG A 549 6.34 -24.07 -13.03
CA ARG A 549 5.81 -25.31 -13.61
C ARG A 549 6.77 -25.84 -14.69
N GLN A 550 7.91 -26.38 -14.26
CA GLN A 550 8.88 -27.00 -15.18
C GLN A 550 8.37 -28.30 -15.82
N ASP A 551 7.35 -28.87 -15.20
CA ASP A 551 6.64 -30.08 -15.63
C ASP A 551 5.60 -29.83 -16.71
N LYS A 552 5.17 -28.56 -16.93
CA LYS A 552 4.03 -28.21 -17.80
C LYS A 552 4.49 -27.55 -19.10
N PRO A 553 4.14 -28.12 -20.27
CA PRO A 553 4.40 -27.49 -21.57
C PRO A 553 3.58 -26.19 -21.72
N VAL A 554 4.09 -25.22 -22.46
CA VAL A 554 3.40 -23.96 -22.76
C VAL A 554 2.04 -24.17 -23.41
N ALA A 555 1.92 -25.21 -24.25
CA ALA A 555 0.67 -25.54 -24.92
C ALA A 555 -0.46 -25.94 -23.96
N GLU A 556 -0.14 -26.38 -22.76
CA GLU A 556 -1.08 -26.82 -21.73
C GLU A 556 -1.38 -25.75 -20.67
N ALA A 557 -0.81 -24.55 -20.82
CA ALA A 557 -1.17 -23.43 -19.95
C ALA A 557 -2.64 -23.06 -20.09
N ASP A 558 -3.21 -22.45 -19.05
CA ASP A 558 -4.61 -22.12 -18.97
C ASP A 558 -5.04 -21.07 -20.00
N SER A 559 -6.36 -20.89 -20.14
CA SER A 559 -6.97 -20.02 -21.14
C SER A 559 -7.77 -18.87 -20.53
N LEU A 560 -8.20 -17.93 -21.35
CA LEU A 560 -9.12 -16.86 -20.94
C LEU A 560 -10.45 -17.41 -20.42
N SER A 561 -10.94 -18.54 -20.96
CA SER A 561 -12.13 -19.19 -20.41
C SER A 561 -11.92 -19.65 -18.97
N THR A 562 -10.77 -20.22 -18.64
CA THR A 562 -10.44 -20.57 -17.25
C THR A 562 -10.50 -19.34 -16.32
N LEU A 563 -9.99 -18.18 -16.77
CA LEU A 563 -10.10 -16.95 -16.00
C LEU A 563 -11.54 -16.41 -15.90
N GLN A 564 -12.33 -16.56 -16.97
CA GLN A 564 -13.74 -16.16 -16.99
C GLN A 564 -14.60 -17.01 -16.05
N ASP A 565 -14.33 -18.29 -15.97
CA ASP A 565 -15.01 -19.21 -15.05
C ASP A 565 -14.76 -18.86 -13.58
N LEU A 566 -13.63 -18.19 -13.28
CA LEU A 566 -13.30 -17.70 -11.93
C LEU A 566 -13.98 -16.37 -11.59
N LEU A 567 -14.63 -15.69 -12.53
CA LEU A 567 -15.34 -14.43 -12.27
C LEU A 567 -16.66 -14.64 -11.50
N GLY A 568 -17.24 -15.83 -11.54
CA GLY A 568 -18.50 -16.20 -10.89
C GLY A 568 -19.72 -15.84 -11.73
#